data_aaf2d04569a641d8f64090b4957c175a
#
_entry.id   aaf2d04569a641d8f64090b4957c175a
#
_cell.length_a   1.000
_cell.length_b   1.000
_cell.length_c   1.000
_cell.angle_alpha   90.00
_cell.angle_beta   90.00
_cell.angle_gamma   90.00
#
_symmetry.space_group_name_H-M   'P 1'
#
loop_
_entity.id
_entity.type
_entity.pdbx_description
1 polymer ?
#
loop_
_entity_poly.entity_id
_entity_poly.type
_entity_poly.pdbx_seq_one_letter_code
_entity_poly.pdbx_strand_id
1 'polypeptide(L)'
;MGAYASAGQSFDAVWFLGATDTGWPASGRPNPLLPIALQRELGMPHASAADNTALADRAMARIAESCGEIIYSYAQMSEEAVQRPSSLVSSFAPAHLQGAAETSRAIPLQTVADDAWVPLLHTGVAHGGQSALKDQANCPFQAFVVHRLGTYELSIAGRGLSPGDRGNLIHRVMQTLWSQDIGGHVHLSSHADLLQASSAGRLRPLVAEHAAAAIRWLNAEQGDPWQRAYLKAEEARATDLVMDWLALESARQPFQIVTVEEKATLQVGDLSLRVRADRIDQVAGGELLIDYKTGEVSTASWEGPRPEQPQLPLYAAFGGATRLVGALFAQVRPAKMSFKGRVDDVRANLSDALDAKQLVTAPYTDDLIEEWRGTLLNLAESFVRGEAQVDPRIYPKSCQYCSLQGVCRVAESRGTSALDDSGDEESTE
;
A
#
# COMPACT_ATOMS: atom_id res chain seq x y z
N MET A 1 17.06 -15.03 -6.25
CA MET A 1 17.38 -13.70 -6.85
C MET A 1 17.45 -13.84 -8.36
N GLY A 2 16.99 -12.83 -9.12
CA GLY A 2 17.09 -12.86 -10.58
C GLY A 2 18.50 -12.45 -11.07
N ALA A 3 18.91 -12.99 -12.22
CA ALA A 3 20.25 -12.72 -12.78
C ALA A 3 20.55 -11.24 -13.03
N TYR A 4 19.56 -10.43 -13.38
CA TYR A 4 19.73 -8.99 -13.56
C TYR A 4 19.77 -8.23 -12.21
N ALA A 5 19.06 -8.75 -11.20
CA ALA A 5 18.98 -8.15 -9.88
C ALA A 5 20.25 -8.40 -9.02
N SER A 6 21.13 -9.30 -9.43
CA SER A 6 22.40 -9.58 -8.75
C SER A 6 23.51 -8.54 -9.02
N ALA A 7 23.21 -7.49 -9.79
CA ALA A 7 24.19 -6.47 -10.13
C ALA A 7 24.77 -5.77 -8.90
N GLY A 8 26.11 -5.70 -8.84
CA GLY A 8 26.84 -5.04 -7.75
C GLY A 8 26.95 -5.86 -6.46
N GLN A 9 26.53 -7.13 -6.47
CA GLN A 9 26.67 -8.04 -5.33
C GLN A 9 27.82 -9.01 -5.58
N SER A 10 28.53 -9.40 -4.52
CA SER A 10 29.56 -10.43 -4.51
C SER A 10 29.07 -11.67 -3.79
N PHE A 11 29.46 -12.84 -4.30
CA PHE A 11 29.05 -14.14 -3.78
C PHE A 11 30.25 -15.06 -3.63
N ASP A 12 30.23 -15.96 -2.68
CA ASP A 12 31.24 -17.04 -2.55
C ASP A 12 31.10 -18.02 -3.72
N ALA A 13 29.86 -18.41 -4.03
CA ALA A 13 29.52 -19.26 -5.15
C ALA A 13 28.09 -18.94 -5.65
N VAL A 14 27.80 -19.25 -6.92
CA VAL A 14 26.49 -19.06 -7.53
C VAL A 14 26.00 -20.35 -8.16
N TRP A 15 24.77 -20.71 -7.86
CA TRP A 15 24.05 -21.78 -8.58
C TRP A 15 22.98 -21.13 -9.46
N PHE A 16 23.20 -21.11 -10.78
CA PHE A 16 22.30 -20.57 -11.77
C PHE A 16 21.32 -21.64 -12.25
N LEU A 17 20.08 -21.55 -11.81
CA LEU A 17 19.02 -22.51 -12.11
C LEU A 17 18.28 -22.16 -13.39
N GLY A 18 17.80 -23.18 -14.12
CA GLY A 18 16.92 -22.99 -15.26
C GLY A 18 17.62 -22.46 -16.51
N ALA A 19 18.89 -22.82 -16.73
CA ALA A 19 19.65 -22.42 -17.91
C ALA A 19 19.27 -23.24 -19.17
N THR A 20 17.96 -23.25 -19.51
CA THR A 20 17.42 -23.90 -20.72
C THR A 20 17.44 -22.97 -21.93
N ASP A 21 17.35 -23.51 -23.14
CA ASP A 21 17.28 -22.75 -24.40
C ASP A 21 16.00 -21.91 -24.50
N THR A 22 14.92 -22.29 -23.81
CA THR A 22 13.67 -21.56 -23.73
C THR A 22 13.59 -20.59 -22.53
N GLY A 23 14.38 -20.84 -21.46
CA GLY A 23 14.37 -20.05 -20.21
C GLY A 23 15.45 -18.96 -20.16
N TRP A 24 16.60 -19.17 -20.84
CA TRP A 24 17.69 -18.22 -20.83
C TRP A 24 18.41 -18.15 -22.19
N PRO A 25 18.46 -16.98 -22.86
CA PRO A 25 17.92 -15.68 -22.41
C PRO A 25 16.39 -15.70 -22.24
N ALA A 26 15.92 -15.04 -21.21
CA ALA A 26 14.49 -14.88 -21.04
C ALA A 26 13.88 -14.18 -22.27
N SER A 27 12.71 -14.66 -22.73
CA SER A 27 12.01 -14.04 -23.83
C SER A 27 11.70 -12.58 -23.50
N GLY A 28 12.18 -11.67 -24.35
CA GLY A 28 11.93 -10.24 -24.14
C GLY A 28 10.46 -9.89 -24.35
N ARG A 29 9.98 -8.98 -23.54
CA ARG A 29 8.67 -8.35 -23.73
C ARG A 29 8.89 -6.91 -24.17
N PRO A 30 8.79 -6.61 -25.48
CA PRO A 30 8.88 -5.23 -25.96
C PRO A 30 7.72 -4.41 -25.40
N ASN A 31 7.89 -3.09 -25.34
CA ASN A 31 6.84 -2.20 -24.85
C ASN A 31 5.61 -2.27 -25.82
N PRO A 32 4.43 -2.73 -25.36
CA PRO A 32 3.27 -2.90 -26.24
C PRO A 32 2.67 -1.57 -26.73
N LEU A 33 3.04 -0.44 -26.11
CA LEU A 33 2.55 0.90 -26.46
C LEU A 33 3.40 1.59 -27.53
N LEU A 34 4.51 0.99 -27.95
CA LEU A 34 5.42 1.56 -28.96
C LEU A 34 5.54 0.62 -30.16
N PRO A 35 5.58 1.16 -31.40
CA PRO A 35 5.83 0.35 -32.59
C PRO A 35 7.15 -0.42 -32.47
N ILE A 36 7.13 -1.73 -32.73
CA ILE A 36 8.34 -2.57 -32.59
C ILE A 36 9.48 -2.13 -33.51
N ALA A 37 9.16 -1.59 -34.68
CA ALA A 37 10.16 -1.05 -35.62
C ALA A 37 10.95 0.11 -34.98
N LEU A 38 10.25 1.05 -34.32
CA LEU A 38 10.85 2.16 -33.61
C LEU A 38 11.71 1.68 -32.43
N GLN A 39 11.22 0.69 -31.69
CA GLN A 39 11.99 0.14 -30.56
C GLN A 39 13.30 -0.51 -31.02
N ARG A 40 13.29 -1.21 -32.17
CA ARG A 40 14.49 -1.80 -32.80
C ARG A 40 15.46 -0.72 -33.32
N GLU A 41 14.93 0.30 -33.98
CA GLU A 41 15.72 1.42 -34.49
C GLU A 41 16.45 2.16 -33.35
N LEU A 42 15.77 2.33 -32.22
CA LEU A 42 16.32 3.00 -31.04
C LEU A 42 17.14 2.08 -30.12
N GLY A 43 17.31 0.80 -30.44
CA GLY A 43 18.02 -0.18 -29.61
C GLY A 43 17.41 -0.35 -28.23
N MET A 44 16.07 -0.28 -28.13
CA MET A 44 15.41 -0.41 -26.83
C MET A 44 15.55 -1.83 -26.26
N PRO A 45 15.66 -1.97 -24.93
CA PRO A 45 15.70 -3.28 -24.30
C PRO A 45 14.51 -4.16 -24.74
N HIS A 46 14.79 -5.44 -24.98
CA HIS A 46 13.80 -6.44 -25.38
C HIS A 46 13.18 -6.25 -26.78
N ALA A 47 13.71 -5.35 -27.60
CA ALA A 47 13.20 -5.10 -28.94
C ALA A 47 13.59 -6.17 -29.97
N SER A 48 14.67 -6.90 -29.74
CA SER A 48 15.12 -8.01 -30.58
C SER A 48 15.69 -9.18 -29.77
N ALA A 49 15.71 -10.38 -30.38
CA ALA A 49 16.34 -11.56 -29.76
C ALA A 49 17.87 -11.36 -29.59
N ALA A 50 18.52 -10.68 -30.53
CA ALA A 50 19.95 -10.37 -30.46
C ALA A 50 20.29 -9.49 -29.26
N ASP A 51 19.47 -8.45 -29.01
CA ASP A 51 19.65 -7.55 -27.86
C ASP A 51 19.46 -8.28 -26.53
N ASN A 52 18.46 -9.18 -26.47
CA ASN A 52 18.21 -10.01 -25.29
C ASN A 52 19.38 -10.97 -25.03
N THR A 53 19.93 -11.59 -26.07
CA THR A 53 21.09 -12.47 -25.94
C THR A 53 22.32 -11.69 -25.46
N ALA A 54 22.60 -10.53 -26.05
CA ALA A 54 23.71 -9.68 -25.65
C ALA A 54 23.57 -9.16 -24.20
N LEU A 55 22.33 -8.87 -23.76
CA LEU A 55 22.05 -8.47 -22.38
C LEU A 55 22.27 -9.62 -21.40
N ALA A 56 21.80 -10.83 -21.76
CA ALA A 56 21.97 -12.04 -20.97
C ALA A 56 23.46 -12.45 -20.86
N ASP A 57 24.20 -12.35 -21.94
CA ASP A 57 25.65 -12.62 -21.96
C ASP A 57 26.41 -11.68 -21.02
N ARG A 58 26.14 -10.38 -21.09
CA ARG A 58 26.71 -9.41 -20.15
C ARG A 58 26.34 -9.68 -18.68
N ALA A 59 25.12 -10.13 -18.43
CA ALA A 59 24.69 -10.48 -17.07
C ALA A 59 25.44 -11.71 -16.56
N MET A 60 25.65 -12.73 -17.41
CA MET A 60 26.41 -13.93 -17.06
C MET A 60 27.88 -13.61 -16.81
N ALA A 61 28.53 -12.81 -17.66
CA ALA A 61 29.90 -12.39 -17.48
C ALA A 61 30.09 -11.67 -16.15
N ARG A 62 29.20 -10.74 -15.83
CA ARG A 62 29.21 -10.02 -14.55
C ARG A 62 29.03 -10.95 -13.34
N ILE A 63 28.11 -11.93 -13.43
CA ILE A 63 27.90 -12.91 -12.34
C ILE A 63 29.16 -13.76 -12.17
N ALA A 64 29.79 -14.21 -13.25
CA ALA A 64 31.02 -14.98 -13.21
C ALA A 64 32.21 -14.19 -12.57
N GLU A 65 32.24 -12.88 -12.79
CA GLU A 65 33.25 -11.99 -12.15
C GLU A 65 32.94 -11.72 -10.66
N SER A 66 31.68 -11.91 -10.23
CA SER A 66 31.23 -11.64 -8.87
C SER A 66 31.35 -12.81 -7.89
N CYS A 67 31.79 -14.00 -8.35
CA CYS A 67 31.91 -15.20 -7.53
C CYS A 67 33.10 -16.04 -7.91
N GLY A 68 33.61 -16.85 -6.96
CA GLY A 68 34.74 -17.75 -7.18
C GLY A 68 34.34 -19.03 -7.92
N GLU A 69 33.09 -19.43 -7.83
CA GLU A 69 32.55 -20.64 -8.45
C GLU A 69 31.13 -20.40 -8.96
N ILE A 70 30.82 -20.90 -10.16
CA ILE A 70 29.47 -20.84 -10.72
C ILE A 70 29.06 -22.18 -11.29
N ILE A 71 27.85 -22.63 -10.96
CA ILE A 71 27.25 -23.86 -11.49
C ILE A 71 25.98 -23.46 -12.26
N TYR A 72 25.91 -23.86 -13.53
CA TYR A 72 24.69 -23.73 -14.33
C TYR A 72 23.98 -25.07 -14.35
N SER A 73 22.67 -25.04 -14.10
CA SER A 73 21.84 -26.25 -14.18
C SER A 73 20.56 -26.00 -14.95
N TYR A 74 20.06 -27.08 -15.58
CA TYR A 74 18.79 -27.06 -16.27
C TYR A 74 18.09 -28.40 -16.09
N ALA A 75 16.76 -28.38 -16.14
CA ALA A 75 15.97 -29.62 -16.14
C ALA A 75 16.05 -30.26 -17.53
N GLN A 76 16.30 -31.57 -17.62
CA GLN A 76 16.30 -32.29 -18.88
C GLN A 76 14.89 -32.44 -19.48
N MET A 77 13.86 -32.39 -18.63
CA MET A 77 12.46 -32.44 -19.01
C MET A 77 11.68 -31.39 -18.23
N SER A 78 10.69 -30.79 -18.88
CA SER A 78 9.68 -29.93 -18.25
C SER A 78 8.33 -30.37 -18.76
N GLU A 79 7.46 -30.83 -17.87
CA GLU A 79 6.23 -31.53 -18.19
C GLU A 79 6.54 -32.74 -19.10
N GLU A 80 6.10 -32.76 -20.37
CA GLU A 80 6.41 -33.83 -21.32
C GLU A 80 7.46 -33.42 -22.36
N ALA A 81 8.02 -32.21 -22.27
CA ALA A 81 8.96 -31.67 -23.26
C ALA A 81 10.43 -31.86 -22.83
N VAL A 82 11.25 -32.41 -23.74
CA VAL A 82 12.71 -32.47 -23.56
C VAL A 82 13.28 -31.07 -23.67
N GLN A 83 14.05 -30.67 -22.64
CA GLN A 83 14.73 -29.38 -22.57
C GLN A 83 16.18 -29.50 -23.02
N ARG A 84 16.70 -28.43 -23.59
CA ARG A 84 18.10 -28.30 -23.98
C ARG A 84 18.80 -27.23 -23.18
N PRO A 85 20.12 -27.32 -22.99
CA PRO A 85 20.85 -26.21 -22.33
C PRO A 85 20.81 -24.96 -23.21
N SER A 86 20.83 -23.81 -22.57
CA SER A 86 20.99 -22.53 -23.25
C SER A 86 22.27 -22.52 -24.08
N SER A 87 22.25 -21.89 -25.24
CA SER A 87 23.45 -21.67 -26.04
C SER A 87 24.55 -20.91 -25.32
N LEU A 88 24.16 -20.07 -24.34
CA LEU A 88 25.09 -19.29 -23.52
C LEU A 88 25.87 -20.14 -22.51
N VAL A 89 25.38 -21.35 -22.18
CA VAL A 89 26.06 -22.27 -21.26
C VAL A 89 26.62 -23.52 -21.94
N SER A 90 26.37 -23.71 -23.21
CA SER A 90 26.79 -24.90 -23.97
C SER A 90 28.30 -25.08 -24.10
N SER A 91 29.10 -24.03 -23.87
CA SER A 91 30.56 -24.05 -23.89
C SER A 91 31.19 -24.55 -22.58
N PHE A 92 30.42 -24.61 -21.49
CA PHE A 92 30.93 -25.10 -20.21
C PHE A 92 30.96 -26.63 -20.19
N ALA A 93 32.01 -27.18 -19.54
CA ALA A 93 32.12 -28.62 -19.38
C ALA A 93 31.00 -29.17 -18.51
N PRO A 94 30.32 -30.25 -18.89
CA PRO A 94 29.32 -30.86 -18.03
C PRO A 94 29.98 -31.37 -16.74
N ALA A 95 29.43 -30.94 -15.60
CA ALA A 95 29.80 -31.45 -14.29
C ALA A 95 28.81 -32.55 -13.87
N HIS A 96 29.31 -33.70 -13.50
CA HIS A 96 28.51 -34.70 -12.80
C HIS A 96 28.57 -34.37 -11.31
N LEU A 97 27.50 -33.77 -10.78
CA LEU A 97 27.31 -33.73 -9.34
C LEU A 97 27.17 -35.19 -8.88
N GLN A 98 28.21 -35.76 -8.31
CA GLN A 98 28.05 -36.97 -7.51
C GLN A 98 27.03 -36.64 -6.45
N GLY A 99 25.94 -37.45 -6.39
CA GLY A 99 24.82 -37.15 -5.53
C GLY A 99 25.35 -36.74 -4.15
N ALA A 100 25.00 -35.54 -3.73
CA ALA A 100 25.32 -35.09 -2.40
C ALA A 100 24.78 -36.21 -1.48
N ALA A 101 25.68 -36.96 -0.88
CA ALA A 101 25.29 -37.86 0.20
C ALA A 101 24.50 -36.93 1.12
N GLU A 102 23.24 -37.27 1.40
CA GLU A 102 22.46 -36.61 2.43
C GLU A 102 23.18 -36.72 3.76
N THR A 103 24.23 -35.96 3.91
CA THR A 103 24.71 -35.60 5.22
C THR A 103 23.74 -34.56 5.75
N SER A 104 22.51 -34.99 5.99
CA SER A 104 21.62 -34.24 6.86
C SER A 104 22.24 -34.31 8.26
N ARG A 105 23.29 -33.53 8.44
CA ARG A 105 23.75 -33.22 9.77
C ARG A 105 22.60 -32.39 10.35
N ALA A 106 21.76 -33.07 11.14
CA ALA A 106 20.72 -32.40 11.88
C ALA A 106 21.41 -31.30 12.70
N ILE A 107 21.35 -30.08 12.20
CA ILE A 107 21.81 -28.90 12.96
C ILE A 107 20.76 -28.79 14.07
N PRO A 108 21.15 -28.93 15.36
CA PRO A 108 20.18 -28.75 16.42
C PRO A 108 19.65 -27.36 16.36
N LEU A 109 18.39 -27.21 15.97
CA LEU A 109 17.68 -25.94 15.98
C LEU A 109 17.32 -25.62 17.44
N GLN A 110 17.75 -24.46 17.92
CA GLN A 110 17.28 -23.90 19.16
C GLN A 110 15.99 -23.15 18.90
N THR A 111 14.88 -23.63 19.45
CA THR A 111 13.63 -22.88 19.44
C THR A 111 13.71 -21.82 20.52
N VAL A 112 13.61 -20.56 20.14
CA VAL A 112 13.55 -19.42 21.05
C VAL A 112 12.13 -18.88 20.99
N ALA A 113 11.49 -18.69 22.15
CA ALA A 113 10.19 -18.06 22.23
C ALA A 113 10.31 -16.57 21.80
N ASP A 114 9.39 -16.12 20.95
CA ASP A 114 9.30 -14.72 20.54
C ASP A 114 8.41 -13.94 21.54
N ASP A 115 8.89 -13.84 22.78
CA ASP A 115 8.22 -13.19 23.90
C ASP A 115 8.98 -11.94 24.43
N ALA A 116 9.97 -11.48 23.68
CA ALA A 116 10.76 -10.33 24.05
C ALA A 116 9.95 -9.04 23.96
N TRP A 117 9.77 -8.37 25.09
CA TRP A 117 9.10 -7.09 25.17
C TRP A 117 10.13 -5.99 25.40
N VAL A 118 9.99 -4.91 24.63
CA VAL A 118 10.89 -3.73 24.71
C VAL A 118 10.05 -2.51 25.06
N PRO A 119 9.75 -2.24 26.35
CA PRO A 119 8.93 -1.11 26.76
C PRO A 119 9.44 0.22 26.22
N LEU A 120 8.56 1.19 26.03
CA LEU A 120 8.96 2.56 25.71
C LEU A 120 9.68 3.16 26.93
N LEU A 121 10.89 3.68 26.69
CA LEU A 121 11.70 4.32 27.74
C LEU A 121 11.12 5.69 28.15
N HIS A 122 10.37 6.33 27.26
CA HIS A 122 9.75 7.62 27.50
C HIS A 122 8.36 7.65 26.91
N THR A 123 7.37 8.03 27.68
CA THR A 123 6.03 8.37 27.24
C THR A 123 6.08 9.70 26.52
N GLY A 124 5.76 9.73 25.25
CA GLY A 124 5.80 10.93 24.41
C GLY A 124 4.97 10.77 23.16
N VAL A 125 5.13 11.71 22.23
CA VAL A 125 4.46 11.61 20.93
C VAL A 125 5.06 10.47 20.13
N ALA A 126 4.26 9.45 19.81
CA ALA A 126 4.71 8.32 19.01
C ALA A 126 5.16 8.77 17.62
N HIS A 127 6.32 8.28 17.20
CA HIS A 127 6.73 8.40 15.80
C HIS A 127 5.71 7.68 14.91
N GLY A 128 5.31 8.34 13.80
CA GLY A 128 4.29 7.80 12.89
C GLY A 128 2.84 8.15 13.25
N GLY A 129 2.58 8.72 14.44
CA GLY A 129 1.22 9.13 14.84
C GLY A 129 0.22 7.96 14.75
N GLN A 130 -0.91 8.17 14.06
CA GLN A 130 -1.94 7.12 13.88
C GLN A 130 -1.45 5.86 13.17
N SER A 131 -0.40 5.95 12.34
CA SER A 131 0.16 4.79 11.65
C SER A 131 0.80 3.79 12.62
N ALA A 132 1.27 4.26 13.79
CA ALA A 132 1.81 3.37 14.81
C ALA A 132 0.76 2.37 15.31
N LEU A 133 -0.48 2.81 15.56
CA LEU A 133 -1.57 1.91 15.95
C LEU A 133 -2.03 1.02 14.80
N LYS A 134 -2.06 1.54 13.57
CA LYS A 134 -2.38 0.74 12.39
C LYS A 134 -1.39 -0.40 12.22
N ASP A 135 -0.11 -0.13 12.31
CA ASP A 135 0.94 -1.13 12.14
C ASP A 135 0.99 -2.09 13.33
N GLN A 136 0.73 -1.61 14.57
CA GLN A 136 0.58 -2.47 15.76
C GLN A 136 -0.60 -3.45 15.60
N ALA A 137 -1.73 -2.98 15.08
CA ALA A 137 -2.87 -3.82 14.79
C ALA A 137 -2.57 -4.84 13.69
N ASN A 138 -1.80 -4.45 12.68
CA ASN A 138 -1.47 -5.31 11.55
C ASN A 138 -0.42 -6.38 11.92
N CYS A 139 0.66 -5.98 12.57
CA CYS A 139 1.72 -6.86 13.11
C CYS A 139 2.58 -6.08 14.13
N PRO A 140 2.67 -6.51 15.40
CA PRO A 140 3.48 -5.83 16.42
C PRO A 140 4.96 -5.67 16.01
N PHE A 141 5.54 -6.67 15.35
CA PHE A 141 6.89 -6.59 14.81
C PHE A 141 7.04 -5.47 13.79
N GLN A 142 6.06 -5.29 12.90
CA GLN A 142 6.06 -4.19 11.93
C GLN A 142 6.06 -2.83 12.63
N ALA A 143 5.19 -2.66 13.63
CA ALA A 143 5.13 -1.42 14.39
C ALA A 143 6.45 -1.13 15.12
N PHE A 144 7.07 -2.13 15.70
CA PHE A 144 8.36 -2.01 16.37
C PHE A 144 9.47 -1.57 15.41
N VAL A 145 9.61 -2.24 14.27
CA VAL A 145 10.67 -1.94 13.29
C VAL A 145 10.49 -0.56 12.68
N VAL A 146 9.26 -0.22 12.27
CA VAL A 146 8.99 1.05 11.58
C VAL A 146 8.98 2.23 12.56
N HIS A 147 8.26 2.13 13.67
CA HIS A 147 8.01 3.31 14.53
C HIS A 147 8.93 3.44 15.72
N ARG A 148 9.67 2.39 16.08
CA ARG A 148 10.61 2.43 17.20
C ARG A 148 12.06 2.36 16.76
N LEU A 149 12.38 1.52 15.75
CA LEU A 149 13.73 1.48 15.16
C LEU A 149 13.91 2.51 14.04
N GLY A 150 12.82 3.11 13.54
CA GLY A 150 12.88 4.12 12.49
C GLY A 150 13.33 3.58 11.13
N THR A 151 13.06 2.31 10.86
CA THR A 151 13.48 1.64 9.63
C THR A 151 12.41 1.79 8.56
N TYR A 152 12.79 2.32 7.41
CA TYR A 152 11.90 2.53 6.27
C TYR A 152 12.43 1.81 5.05
N GLU A 153 11.51 1.35 4.21
CA GLU A 153 11.85 0.79 2.91
C GLU A 153 12.50 1.86 2.02
N LEU A 154 13.58 1.51 1.35
CA LEU A 154 14.17 2.37 0.34
C LEU A 154 13.23 2.43 -0.87
N SER A 155 12.82 3.64 -1.23
CA SER A 155 11.98 3.84 -2.41
C SER A 155 12.75 3.49 -3.67
N ILE A 156 12.21 2.57 -4.46
CA ILE A 156 12.75 2.26 -5.79
C ILE A 156 12.28 3.38 -6.73
N ALA A 157 13.24 4.06 -7.35
CA ALA A 157 12.94 5.08 -8.34
C ALA A 157 12.16 4.44 -9.51
N GLY A 158 10.88 4.78 -9.63
CA GLY A 158 9.99 4.36 -10.71
C GLY A 158 9.69 5.51 -11.67
N ARG A 159 9.28 5.17 -12.88
CA ARG A 159 8.74 6.18 -13.81
C ARG A 159 7.26 6.39 -13.52
N GLY A 160 6.84 7.65 -13.34
CA GLY A 160 5.45 8.01 -13.07
C GLY A 160 5.07 7.97 -11.59
N LEU A 161 3.79 8.22 -11.30
CA LEU A 161 3.25 8.25 -9.94
C LEU A 161 2.92 6.84 -9.45
N SER A 162 3.36 6.52 -8.24
CA SER A 162 2.93 5.30 -7.55
C SER A 162 1.44 5.35 -7.19
N PRO A 163 0.80 4.23 -6.84
CA PRO A 163 -0.58 4.24 -6.33
C PRO A 163 -0.75 5.15 -5.10
N GLY A 164 0.26 5.22 -4.22
CA GLY A 164 0.29 6.12 -3.06
C GLY A 164 0.35 7.59 -3.47
N ASP A 165 1.20 7.94 -4.45
CA ASP A 165 1.29 9.32 -4.96
C ASP A 165 -0.01 9.76 -5.61
N ARG A 166 -0.69 8.87 -6.33
CA ARG A 166 -2.03 9.15 -6.89
C ARG A 166 -3.06 9.38 -5.80
N GLY A 167 -3.00 8.62 -4.71
CA GLY A 167 -3.80 8.85 -3.51
C GLY A 167 -3.52 10.25 -2.92
N ASN A 168 -2.26 10.57 -2.67
CA ASN A 168 -1.81 11.86 -2.15
C ASN A 168 -2.22 13.02 -3.07
N LEU A 169 -2.18 12.82 -4.40
CA LEU A 169 -2.65 13.81 -5.37
C LEU A 169 -4.14 14.13 -5.16
N ILE A 170 -4.99 13.11 -5.04
CA ILE A 170 -6.43 13.31 -4.81
C ILE A 170 -6.70 13.98 -3.47
N HIS A 171 -6.05 13.53 -2.37
CA HIS A 171 -6.15 14.19 -1.06
C HIS A 171 -5.75 15.66 -1.15
N ARG A 172 -4.65 15.97 -1.88
CA ARG A 172 -4.20 17.35 -2.03
C ARG A 172 -5.19 18.21 -2.82
N VAL A 173 -5.78 17.68 -3.89
CA VAL A 173 -6.83 18.38 -4.64
C VAL A 173 -8.04 18.65 -3.74
N MET A 174 -8.53 17.64 -3.01
CA MET A 174 -9.66 17.80 -2.09
C MET A 174 -9.35 18.78 -0.96
N GLN A 175 -8.15 18.70 -0.39
CA GLN A 175 -7.69 19.64 0.63
C GLN A 175 -7.78 21.08 0.15
N THR A 176 -7.18 21.40 -1.01
CA THR A 176 -7.13 22.77 -1.51
C THR A 176 -8.48 23.26 -2.04
N LEU A 177 -9.31 22.36 -2.55
CA LEU A 177 -10.64 22.69 -3.06
C LEU A 177 -11.61 23.10 -1.94
N TRP A 178 -11.52 22.45 -0.77
CA TRP A 178 -12.41 22.67 0.37
C TRP A 178 -11.80 23.59 1.46
N SER A 179 -10.54 23.98 1.34
CA SER A 179 -9.83 24.74 2.37
C SER A 179 -9.86 26.24 2.09
N GLN A 180 -10.02 27.03 3.14
CA GLN A 180 -10.14 28.48 3.05
C GLN A 180 -8.82 29.23 2.83
N ASP A 181 -7.64 28.59 2.96
CA ASP A 181 -6.37 29.33 3.10
C ASP A 181 -5.15 28.73 2.41
N ILE A 182 -5.32 27.81 1.45
CA ILE A 182 -4.17 27.15 0.84
C ILE A 182 -3.96 27.63 -0.60
N GLY A 183 -2.90 28.44 -0.81
CA GLY A 183 -2.38 28.74 -2.15
C GLY A 183 -3.04 29.88 -2.88
N GLY A 184 -3.94 30.64 -2.27
CA GLY A 184 -4.58 31.82 -2.89
C GLY A 184 -5.57 31.49 -4.00
N HIS A 185 -5.99 30.22 -4.13
CA HIS A 185 -6.99 29.79 -5.10
C HIS A 185 -8.41 29.99 -4.56
N VAL A 186 -9.38 30.15 -5.46
CA VAL A 186 -10.80 30.12 -5.10
C VAL A 186 -11.15 28.72 -4.59
N HIS A 187 -11.87 28.64 -3.48
CA HIS A 187 -12.24 27.39 -2.82
C HIS A 187 -13.76 27.31 -2.61
N LEU A 188 -14.23 26.12 -2.24
CA LEU A 188 -15.59 25.84 -1.83
C LEU A 188 -15.64 25.67 -0.33
N SER A 189 -16.65 26.20 0.35
CA SER A 189 -16.82 26.09 1.80
C SER A 189 -18.11 25.38 2.21
N SER A 190 -18.99 25.14 1.23
CA SER A 190 -20.31 24.59 1.49
C SER A 190 -20.88 23.84 0.28
N HIS A 191 -21.93 23.08 0.53
CA HIS A 191 -22.76 22.48 -0.52
C HIS A 191 -23.35 23.54 -1.46
N ALA A 192 -23.77 24.70 -0.92
CA ALA A 192 -24.30 25.79 -1.71
C ALA A 192 -23.25 26.34 -2.71
N ASP A 193 -21.99 26.49 -2.28
CA ASP A 193 -20.91 26.93 -3.17
C ASP A 193 -20.66 25.91 -4.28
N LEU A 194 -20.69 24.62 -3.95
CA LEU A 194 -20.56 23.53 -4.93
C LEU A 194 -21.65 23.62 -6.01
N LEU A 195 -22.91 23.74 -5.59
CA LEU A 195 -24.04 23.87 -6.52
C LEU A 195 -23.96 25.16 -7.36
N GLN A 196 -23.56 26.27 -6.76
CA GLN A 196 -23.37 27.53 -7.47
C GLN A 196 -22.24 27.44 -8.50
N ALA A 197 -21.10 26.85 -8.14
CA ALA A 197 -19.98 26.66 -9.06
C ALA A 197 -20.37 25.73 -10.23
N SER A 198 -21.14 24.67 -9.94
CA SER A 198 -21.63 23.73 -10.94
C SER A 198 -22.60 24.41 -11.92
N SER A 199 -23.63 25.09 -11.41
CA SER A 199 -24.65 25.76 -12.26
C SER A 199 -24.07 26.89 -13.11
N ALA A 200 -23.04 27.56 -12.62
CA ALA A 200 -22.30 28.59 -13.34
C ALA A 200 -21.28 28.07 -14.37
N GLY A 201 -21.12 26.73 -14.50
CA GLY A 201 -20.15 26.10 -15.39
C GLY A 201 -18.68 26.32 -14.97
N ARG A 202 -18.43 26.76 -13.72
CA ARG A 202 -17.11 27.10 -13.20
C ARG A 202 -16.42 25.94 -12.46
N LEU A 203 -17.17 24.89 -12.13
CA LEU A 203 -16.66 23.81 -11.26
C LEU A 203 -15.47 23.08 -11.89
N ARG A 204 -15.59 22.65 -13.17
CA ARG A 204 -14.51 21.91 -13.84
C ARG A 204 -13.21 22.73 -14.00
N PRO A 205 -13.25 23.99 -14.46
CA PRO A 205 -12.06 24.86 -14.45
C PRO A 205 -11.42 25.00 -13.07
N LEU A 206 -12.23 25.16 -12.01
CA LEU A 206 -11.78 25.27 -10.64
C LEU A 206 -11.04 23.98 -10.20
N VAL A 207 -11.63 22.81 -10.42
CA VAL A 207 -11.01 21.52 -10.09
C VAL A 207 -9.70 21.32 -10.86
N ALA A 208 -9.66 21.69 -12.15
CA ALA A 208 -8.45 21.58 -12.96
C ALA A 208 -7.32 22.48 -12.43
N GLU A 209 -7.63 23.69 -11.95
CA GLU A 209 -6.66 24.59 -11.31
C GLU A 209 -6.04 23.96 -10.05
N HIS A 210 -6.88 23.37 -9.18
CA HIS A 210 -6.43 22.67 -7.98
C HIS A 210 -5.63 21.38 -8.31
N ALA A 211 -6.02 20.64 -9.35
CA ALA A 211 -5.28 19.47 -9.81
C ALA A 211 -3.88 19.85 -10.33
N ALA A 212 -3.79 20.92 -11.13
CA ALA A 212 -2.50 21.45 -11.59
C ALA A 212 -1.62 21.93 -10.42
N ALA A 213 -2.19 22.58 -9.42
CA ALA A 213 -1.47 22.99 -8.22
C ALA A 213 -0.99 21.79 -7.40
N ALA A 214 -1.79 20.74 -7.28
CA ALA A 214 -1.43 19.51 -6.58
C ALA A 214 -0.31 18.72 -7.29
N ILE A 215 -0.29 18.71 -8.63
CA ILE A 215 0.83 18.13 -9.41
C ILE A 215 2.13 18.89 -9.11
N ARG A 216 2.11 20.23 -9.07
CA ARG A 216 3.29 21.04 -8.71
C ARG A 216 3.76 20.75 -7.28
N TRP A 217 2.81 20.58 -6.34
CA TRP A 217 3.14 20.26 -4.95
C TRP A 217 3.86 18.90 -4.80
N LEU A 218 3.60 17.91 -5.66
CA LEU A 218 4.32 16.64 -5.67
C LEU A 218 5.78 16.76 -6.16
N ASN A 219 6.30 17.96 -6.41
CA ASN A 219 7.63 18.23 -6.96
C ASN A 219 7.91 17.49 -8.28
N ALA A 220 6.87 17.21 -9.03
CA ALA A 220 6.96 16.55 -10.32
C ALA A 220 7.39 17.49 -11.45
N GLU A 221 7.97 18.64 -11.13
CA GLU A 221 8.08 19.79 -12.04
C GLU A 221 9.18 19.73 -13.09
N GLN A 222 10.19 18.89 -12.94
CA GLN A 222 11.38 18.95 -13.80
C GLN A 222 11.66 17.60 -14.46
N GLY A 223 10.91 17.32 -15.49
CA GLY A 223 11.09 16.16 -16.29
C GLY A 223 11.35 16.46 -17.76
N ASP A 224 11.77 15.47 -18.46
CA ASP A 224 11.81 15.47 -19.92
C ASP A 224 10.41 15.69 -20.54
N PRO A 225 10.28 15.89 -21.85
CA PRO A 225 8.98 16.08 -22.51
C PRO A 225 7.96 14.96 -22.25
N TRP A 226 8.44 13.72 -22.09
CA TRP A 226 7.59 12.56 -21.76
C TRP A 226 6.97 12.71 -20.36
N GLN A 227 7.77 13.07 -19.38
CA GLN A 227 7.30 13.27 -18.01
C GLN A 227 6.27 14.41 -17.92
N ARG A 228 6.49 15.52 -18.63
CA ARG A 228 5.52 16.61 -18.71
C ARG A 228 4.19 16.17 -19.33
N ALA A 229 4.23 15.42 -20.42
CA ALA A 229 3.03 14.88 -21.05
C ALA A 229 2.28 13.90 -20.16
N TYR A 230 3.02 13.03 -19.45
CA TYR A 230 2.47 12.10 -18.46
C TYR A 230 1.78 12.84 -17.31
N LEU A 231 2.43 13.83 -16.70
CA LEU A 231 1.86 14.61 -15.60
C LEU A 231 0.62 15.40 -16.01
N LYS A 232 0.57 15.90 -17.24
CA LYS A 232 -0.64 16.51 -17.79
C LYS A 232 -1.79 15.52 -17.95
N ALA A 233 -1.50 14.27 -18.32
CA ALA A 233 -2.51 13.22 -18.35
C ALA A 233 -3.00 12.84 -16.94
N GLU A 234 -2.11 12.81 -15.93
CA GLU A 234 -2.49 12.59 -14.53
C GLU A 234 -3.31 13.75 -13.96
N GLU A 235 -3.01 14.99 -14.33
CA GLU A 235 -3.83 16.18 -14.01
C GLU A 235 -5.26 16.03 -14.55
N ALA A 236 -5.40 15.67 -15.84
CA ALA A 236 -6.70 15.45 -16.46
C ALA A 236 -7.45 14.31 -15.79
N ARG A 237 -6.78 13.19 -15.52
CA ARG A 237 -7.34 12.03 -14.81
C ARG A 237 -7.82 12.39 -13.39
N ALA A 238 -7.01 13.15 -12.65
CA ALA A 238 -7.39 13.61 -11.31
C ALA A 238 -8.60 14.56 -11.36
N THR A 239 -8.62 15.45 -12.34
CA THR A 239 -9.76 16.36 -12.59
C THR A 239 -11.05 15.57 -12.84
N ASP A 240 -11.03 14.60 -13.74
CA ASP A 240 -12.19 13.77 -14.06
C ASP A 240 -12.68 13.00 -12.84
N LEU A 241 -11.75 12.38 -12.09
CA LEU A 241 -12.09 11.60 -10.89
C LEU A 241 -12.72 12.47 -9.79
N VAL A 242 -12.20 13.67 -9.59
CA VAL A 242 -12.74 14.64 -8.62
C VAL A 242 -14.09 15.17 -9.09
N MET A 243 -14.28 15.41 -10.38
CA MET A 243 -15.59 15.82 -10.93
C MET A 243 -16.66 14.74 -10.69
N ASP A 244 -16.33 13.47 -10.92
CA ASP A 244 -17.24 12.35 -10.64
C ASP A 244 -17.60 12.29 -9.15
N TRP A 245 -16.62 12.50 -8.26
CA TRP A 245 -16.87 12.59 -6.83
C TRP A 245 -17.76 13.77 -6.45
N LEU A 246 -17.52 14.96 -7.00
CA LEU A 246 -18.31 16.15 -6.72
C LEU A 246 -19.75 16.05 -7.24
N ALA A 247 -19.99 15.23 -8.26
CA ALA A 247 -21.36 14.92 -8.70
C ALA A 247 -22.13 14.16 -7.59
N LEU A 248 -21.49 13.22 -6.88
CA LEU A 248 -22.07 12.55 -5.73
C LEU A 248 -22.24 13.52 -4.54
N GLU A 249 -21.23 14.36 -4.27
CA GLU A 249 -21.34 15.40 -3.22
C GLU A 249 -22.49 16.39 -3.48
N SER A 250 -22.74 16.73 -4.75
CA SER A 250 -23.86 17.62 -5.14
C SER A 250 -25.23 17.02 -4.90
N ALA A 251 -25.33 15.69 -4.82
CA ALA A 251 -26.59 15.00 -4.52
C ALA A 251 -26.87 14.89 -3.01
N ARG A 252 -25.90 15.21 -2.15
CA ARG A 252 -26.07 15.15 -0.69
C ARG A 252 -27.01 16.21 -0.15
N GLN A 253 -27.46 16.01 1.11
CA GLN A 253 -28.10 17.07 1.89
C GLN A 253 -27.12 18.23 2.13
N PRO A 254 -27.63 19.46 2.37
CA PRO A 254 -26.79 20.62 2.64
C PRO A 254 -25.77 20.38 3.75
N PHE A 255 -24.54 20.79 3.52
CA PHE A 255 -23.44 20.75 4.47
C PHE A 255 -22.59 22.02 4.41
N GLN A 256 -21.84 22.26 5.48
CA GLN A 256 -20.80 23.28 5.55
C GLN A 256 -19.49 22.63 5.98
N ILE A 257 -18.38 23.05 5.40
CA ILE A 257 -17.06 22.57 5.81
C ILE A 257 -16.70 23.22 7.15
N VAL A 258 -16.44 22.40 8.16
CA VAL A 258 -15.95 22.86 9.47
C VAL A 258 -14.44 22.99 9.42
N THR A 259 -13.78 21.91 8.95
CA THR A 259 -12.33 21.88 8.85
C THR A 259 -11.86 20.87 7.81
N VAL A 260 -10.65 21.10 7.27
CA VAL A 260 -9.98 20.25 6.30
C VAL A 260 -8.54 20.04 6.75
N GLU A 261 -8.07 18.78 6.74
CA GLU A 261 -6.70 18.41 7.11
C GLU A 261 -6.31 18.89 8.52
N GLU A 262 -7.27 18.85 9.44
CA GLU A 262 -7.06 19.26 10.82
C GLU A 262 -6.07 18.34 11.52
N LYS A 263 -5.03 18.95 12.06
CA LYS A 263 -4.01 18.25 12.85
C LYS A 263 -4.38 18.34 14.32
N ALA A 264 -4.48 17.20 14.98
CA ALA A 264 -4.70 17.10 16.41
C ALA A 264 -3.66 16.18 17.07
N THR A 265 -3.45 16.36 18.36
CA THR A 265 -2.72 15.37 19.17
C THR A 265 -3.73 14.75 20.12
N LEU A 266 -3.93 13.45 19.99
CA LEU A 266 -4.84 12.68 20.82
C LEU A 266 -4.06 11.92 21.89
N GLN A 267 -4.61 11.87 23.08
CA GLN A 267 -4.08 11.06 24.17
C GLN A 267 -4.86 9.75 24.24
N VAL A 268 -4.16 8.63 24.03
CA VAL A 268 -4.72 7.28 24.10
C VAL A 268 -3.95 6.47 25.14
N GLY A 269 -4.48 6.43 26.36
CA GLY A 269 -3.71 5.97 27.52
C GLY A 269 -2.44 6.81 27.71
N ASP A 270 -1.30 6.15 27.82
CA ASP A 270 0.02 6.81 27.95
C ASP A 270 0.63 7.24 26.60
N LEU A 271 -0.06 7.00 25.48
CA LEU A 271 0.45 7.28 24.15
C LEU A 271 -0.15 8.57 23.57
N SER A 272 0.70 9.51 23.18
CA SER A 272 0.29 10.71 22.44
C SER A 272 0.46 10.48 20.94
N LEU A 273 -0.63 10.62 20.19
CA LEU A 273 -0.69 10.36 18.76
C LEU A 273 -1.01 11.63 17.98
N ARG A 274 -0.18 11.96 17.02
CA ARG A 274 -0.54 12.96 16.00
C ARG A 274 -1.48 12.33 14.99
N VAL A 275 -2.63 12.94 14.82
CA VAL A 275 -3.66 12.52 13.87
C VAL A 275 -4.02 13.67 12.96
N ARG A 276 -4.65 13.33 11.85
CA ARG A 276 -5.15 14.30 10.90
C ARG A 276 -6.48 13.82 10.34
N ALA A 277 -7.52 14.64 10.50
CA ALA A 277 -8.81 14.40 9.87
C ALA A 277 -8.80 15.03 8.48
N ASP A 278 -9.15 14.26 7.45
CA ASP A 278 -9.15 14.80 6.09
C ASP A 278 -10.22 15.90 5.95
N ARG A 279 -11.42 15.67 6.50
CA ARG A 279 -12.52 16.64 6.43
C ARG A 279 -13.56 16.39 7.53
N ILE A 280 -14.10 17.47 8.08
CA ILE A 280 -15.26 17.46 8.96
C ILE A 280 -16.33 18.39 8.37
N ASP A 281 -17.54 17.85 8.18
CA ASP A 281 -18.70 18.59 7.69
C ASP A 281 -19.70 18.85 8.82
N GLN A 282 -20.24 20.07 8.90
CA GLN A 282 -21.44 20.35 9.66
C GLN A 282 -22.66 20.00 8.81
N VAL A 283 -23.48 19.09 9.31
CA VAL A 283 -24.81 18.74 8.77
C VAL A 283 -25.90 19.13 9.77
N ALA A 284 -27.16 18.96 9.40
CA ALA A 284 -28.30 19.41 10.23
C ALA A 284 -28.27 18.87 11.67
N GLY A 285 -27.87 17.61 11.87
CA GLY A 285 -27.90 16.95 13.18
C GLY A 285 -26.57 16.95 13.95
N GLY A 286 -25.46 17.44 13.36
CA GLY A 286 -24.15 17.45 13.99
C GLY A 286 -23.03 17.42 12.97
N GLU A 287 -21.91 16.79 13.32
CA GLU A 287 -20.69 16.75 12.51
C GLU A 287 -20.47 15.37 11.91
N LEU A 288 -20.04 15.32 10.65
CA LEU A 288 -19.62 14.11 9.93
C LEU A 288 -18.11 14.14 9.73
N LEU A 289 -17.43 13.12 10.22
CA LEU A 289 -16.01 12.89 9.96
C LEU A 289 -15.87 12.11 8.66
N ILE A 290 -15.06 12.64 7.73
CA ILE A 290 -14.87 12.08 6.39
C ILE A 290 -13.39 11.87 6.13
N ASP A 291 -13.04 10.68 5.61
CA ASP A 291 -11.69 10.28 5.22
C ASP A 291 -11.70 9.78 3.77
N TYR A 292 -10.93 10.42 2.90
CA TYR A 292 -10.87 10.09 1.48
C TYR A 292 -10.02 8.84 1.23
N LYS A 293 -10.53 7.93 0.41
CA LYS A 293 -9.81 6.72 0.02
C LYS A 293 -9.95 6.47 -1.49
N THR A 294 -8.83 6.31 -2.16
CA THR A 294 -8.79 5.96 -3.59
C THR A 294 -8.75 4.44 -3.84
N GLY A 295 -8.55 3.66 -2.78
CA GLY A 295 -8.61 2.20 -2.77
C GLY A 295 -9.99 1.67 -2.40
N GLU A 296 -10.09 0.35 -2.33
CA GLU A 296 -11.28 -0.32 -1.81
C GLU A 296 -11.30 -0.24 -0.29
N VAL A 297 -12.47 0.10 0.28
CA VAL A 297 -12.67 0.23 1.72
C VAL A 297 -13.84 -0.60 2.22
N SER A 298 -13.74 -1.03 3.47
CA SER A 298 -14.79 -1.74 4.18
C SER A 298 -14.83 -1.28 5.64
N THR A 299 -16.01 -1.13 6.20
CA THR A 299 -16.20 -0.83 7.64
C THR A 299 -15.76 -1.98 8.54
N ALA A 300 -15.69 -3.22 8.03
CA ALA A 300 -15.10 -4.34 8.74
C ALA A 300 -13.62 -4.11 9.12
N SER A 301 -12.94 -3.16 8.46
CA SER A 301 -11.59 -2.75 8.83
C SER A 301 -11.49 -1.98 10.16
N TRP A 302 -12.63 -1.58 10.75
CA TRP A 302 -12.73 -0.91 12.05
C TRP A 302 -13.06 -1.85 13.19
N GLU A 303 -13.41 -3.10 12.88
CA GLU A 303 -13.95 -4.07 13.82
C GLU A 303 -12.88 -5.00 14.39
N GLY A 304 -13.24 -5.59 15.53
CA GLY A 304 -12.41 -6.57 16.23
C GLY A 304 -11.26 -5.96 17.05
N PRO A 305 -10.49 -6.81 17.74
CA PRO A 305 -9.47 -6.35 18.69
C PRO A 305 -8.25 -5.71 18.02
N ARG A 306 -8.10 -5.87 16.71
CA ARG A 306 -6.98 -5.34 15.91
C ARG A 306 -7.51 -4.70 14.62
N PRO A 307 -8.08 -3.47 14.68
CA PRO A 307 -8.67 -2.78 13.55
C PRO A 307 -7.60 -2.44 12.49
N GLU A 308 -7.86 -2.82 11.23
CA GLU A 308 -6.93 -2.58 10.11
C GLU A 308 -6.78 -1.09 9.76
N GLN A 309 -7.85 -0.31 9.96
CA GLN A 309 -7.92 1.11 9.66
C GLN A 309 -8.42 1.90 10.89
N PRO A 310 -7.58 2.08 11.94
CA PRO A 310 -8.02 2.67 13.19
C PRO A 310 -8.24 4.19 13.14
N GLN A 311 -7.94 4.87 12.04
CA GLN A 311 -7.93 6.33 11.91
C GLN A 311 -9.25 6.99 12.30
N LEU A 312 -10.36 6.58 11.66
CA LEU A 312 -11.67 7.15 11.95
C LEU A 312 -12.20 6.76 13.35
N PRO A 313 -12.12 5.48 13.79
CA PRO A 313 -12.38 5.10 15.16
C PRO A 313 -11.59 5.90 16.20
N LEU A 314 -10.29 6.13 15.94
CA LEU A 314 -9.41 6.89 16.83
C LEU A 314 -9.91 8.34 16.99
N TYR A 315 -10.24 8.99 15.88
CA TYR A 315 -10.74 10.36 15.91
C TYR A 315 -12.11 10.44 16.58
N ALA A 316 -13.00 9.49 16.30
CA ALA A 316 -14.33 9.43 16.90
C ALA A 316 -14.28 9.19 18.41
N ALA A 317 -13.39 8.31 18.89
CA ALA A 317 -13.33 7.94 20.31
C ALA A 317 -12.51 8.92 21.17
N PHE A 318 -11.52 9.63 20.60
CA PHE A 318 -10.56 10.46 21.36
C PHE A 318 -10.45 11.91 20.88
N GLY A 319 -11.07 12.27 19.72
CA GLY A 319 -10.98 13.60 19.14
C GLY A 319 -11.70 14.71 19.87
N GLY A 320 -12.45 14.37 20.93
CA GLY A 320 -13.17 15.36 21.75
C GLY A 320 -14.37 16.01 21.06
N ALA A 321 -14.74 15.59 19.87
CA ALA A 321 -15.90 16.09 19.15
C ALA A 321 -17.19 15.56 19.80
N THR A 322 -17.88 16.43 20.53
CA THR A 322 -19.11 16.07 21.28
C THR A 322 -20.35 15.96 20.41
N ARG A 323 -20.25 16.23 19.13
CA ARG A 323 -21.39 16.33 18.20
C ARG A 323 -21.26 15.48 16.95
N LEU A 324 -20.35 14.51 16.93
CA LEU A 324 -20.24 13.60 15.78
C LEU A 324 -21.54 12.78 15.63
N VAL A 325 -22.06 12.76 14.42
CA VAL A 325 -23.19 11.93 14.00
C VAL A 325 -22.79 10.83 13.03
N GLY A 326 -21.50 10.73 12.73
CA GLY A 326 -20.97 9.65 11.90
C GLY A 326 -19.51 9.81 11.50
N ALA A 327 -18.96 8.70 11.05
CA ALA A 327 -17.61 8.58 10.49
C ALA A 327 -17.71 7.79 9.17
N LEU A 328 -17.16 8.37 8.09
CA LEU A 328 -17.32 7.86 6.74
C LEU A 328 -16.01 7.79 5.98
N PHE A 329 -15.76 6.70 5.31
CA PHE A 329 -14.87 6.67 4.16
C PHE A 329 -15.57 7.28 2.95
N ALA A 330 -14.92 8.23 2.32
CA ALA A 330 -15.26 8.75 1.00
C ALA A 330 -14.45 7.95 -0.04
N GLN A 331 -15.04 6.91 -0.61
CA GLN A 331 -14.38 6.08 -1.61
C GLN A 331 -14.41 6.78 -2.97
N VAL A 332 -13.28 7.41 -3.34
CA VAL A 332 -13.09 8.12 -4.60
C VAL A 332 -12.42 7.18 -5.60
N ARG A 333 -13.21 6.32 -6.22
CA ARG A 333 -12.74 5.28 -7.15
C ARG A 333 -13.60 5.26 -8.41
N PRO A 334 -12.99 5.17 -9.62
CA PRO A 334 -13.73 5.12 -10.87
C PRO A 334 -14.84 4.05 -10.85
N ALA A 335 -16.03 4.41 -11.28
CA ALA A 335 -17.23 3.56 -11.29
C ALA A 335 -17.69 3.00 -9.93
N LYS A 336 -17.10 3.43 -8.81
CA LYS A 336 -17.42 2.97 -7.45
C LYS A 336 -17.39 4.12 -6.44
N MET A 337 -17.93 5.28 -6.81
CA MET A 337 -18.05 6.43 -5.90
C MET A 337 -19.08 6.12 -4.81
N SER A 338 -18.66 6.16 -3.55
CA SER A 338 -19.58 5.87 -2.44
C SER A 338 -19.05 6.38 -1.10
N PHE A 339 -19.97 6.68 -0.19
CA PHE A 339 -19.67 6.80 1.24
C PHE A 339 -19.90 5.44 1.92
N LYS A 340 -18.96 5.04 2.78
CA LYS A 340 -19.04 3.81 3.58
C LYS A 340 -18.67 4.10 5.02
N GLY A 341 -19.51 3.74 5.96
CA GLY A 341 -19.18 4.00 7.35
C GLY A 341 -20.27 3.71 8.38
N ARG A 342 -20.21 4.45 9.47
CA ARG A 342 -21.15 4.41 10.58
C ARG A 342 -21.80 5.78 10.71
N VAL A 343 -23.13 5.82 10.73
CA VAL A 343 -23.92 7.06 10.75
C VAL A 343 -25.14 6.92 11.63
N ASP A 344 -25.41 7.93 12.45
CA ASP A 344 -26.73 8.16 13.03
C ASP A 344 -27.58 8.87 11.94
N ASP A 345 -28.21 8.09 11.09
CA ASP A 345 -28.89 8.62 9.91
C ASP A 345 -30.17 9.41 10.26
N VAL A 346 -30.75 9.19 11.44
CA VAL A 346 -31.85 10.01 11.95
C VAL A 346 -31.42 11.47 12.11
N ARG A 347 -30.18 11.67 12.52
CA ARG A 347 -29.60 13.01 12.72
C ARG A 347 -28.89 13.55 11.47
N ALA A 348 -28.20 12.69 10.74
CA ALA A 348 -27.39 13.08 9.57
C ALA A 348 -28.23 13.19 8.28
N ASN A 349 -29.32 12.42 8.18
CA ASN A 349 -30.26 12.38 7.05
C ASN A 349 -29.57 12.19 5.69
N LEU A 350 -28.61 11.27 5.58
CA LEU A 350 -27.90 11.01 4.35
C LEU A 350 -28.67 10.09 3.40
N SER A 351 -29.44 9.14 3.94
CA SER A 351 -30.19 8.15 3.17
C SER A 351 -31.32 8.75 2.32
N ASP A 352 -31.82 9.94 2.68
CA ASP A 352 -32.83 10.64 1.89
C ASP A 352 -32.28 11.19 0.55
N ALA A 353 -30.95 11.35 0.46
CA ALA A 353 -30.29 11.98 -0.68
C ALA A 353 -29.49 11.01 -1.54
N LEU A 354 -28.98 9.93 -0.95
CA LEU A 354 -28.07 8.98 -1.59
C LEU A 354 -28.67 7.57 -1.62
N ASP A 355 -28.52 6.88 -2.74
CA ASP A 355 -29.02 5.51 -2.90
C ASP A 355 -28.09 4.48 -2.17
N ALA A 356 -28.57 3.23 -2.05
CA ALA A 356 -27.85 2.16 -1.36
C ALA A 356 -26.50 1.75 -2.00
N LYS A 357 -26.19 2.19 -3.21
CA LYS A 357 -24.88 2.00 -3.83
C LYS A 357 -23.92 3.14 -3.48
N GLN A 358 -24.46 4.32 -3.29
CA GLN A 358 -23.74 5.55 -2.97
C GLN A 358 -23.49 5.69 -1.46
N LEU A 359 -24.37 5.09 -0.62
CA LEU A 359 -24.29 5.13 0.83
C LEU A 359 -24.40 3.72 1.42
N VAL A 360 -23.30 3.20 1.92
CA VAL A 360 -23.23 1.89 2.60
C VAL A 360 -22.88 2.14 4.06
N THR A 361 -23.90 2.19 4.92
CA THR A 361 -23.71 2.55 6.32
C THR A 361 -24.35 1.54 7.27
N ALA A 362 -23.88 1.58 8.53
CA ALA A 362 -24.49 0.94 9.67
C ALA A 362 -24.57 1.96 10.83
N PRO A 363 -25.34 1.67 11.89
CA PRO A 363 -25.56 2.62 12.97
C PRO A 363 -24.28 3.12 13.63
N TYR A 364 -24.23 4.41 13.93
CA TYR A 364 -23.24 5.07 14.76
C TYR A 364 -23.86 5.30 16.14
N THR A 365 -23.35 4.63 17.16
CA THR A 365 -23.92 4.61 18.49
C THR A 365 -22.87 4.89 19.57
N ASP A 366 -23.28 5.32 20.74
CA ASP A 366 -22.39 5.54 21.87
C ASP A 366 -21.68 4.23 22.30
N ASP A 367 -22.40 3.09 22.26
CA ASP A 367 -21.82 1.77 22.58
C ASP A 367 -20.68 1.42 21.62
N LEU A 368 -20.82 1.72 20.33
CA LEU A 368 -19.78 1.51 19.33
C LEU A 368 -18.54 2.38 19.62
N ILE A 369 -18.74 3.63 20.05
CA ILE A 369 -17.64 4.54 20.38
C ILE A 369 -16.88 4.01 21.60
N GLU A 370 -17.57 3.50 22.62
CA GLU A 370 -16.94 2.90 23.80
C GLU A 370 -16.19 1.58 23.45
N GLU A 371 -16.75 0.75 22.55
CA GLU A 371 -16.05 -0.42 22.03
C GLU A 371 -14.75 -0.03 21.33
N TRP A 372 -14.79 0.97 20.44
CA TRP A 372 -13.58 1.50 19.77
C TRP A 372 -12.59 2.06 20.78
N ARG A 373 -13.07 2.79 21.81
CA ARG A 373 -12.22 3.35 22.87
C ARG A 373 -11.46 2.26 23.60
N GLY A 374 -12.15 1.20 24.04
CA GLY A 374 -11.53 0.07 24.73
C GLY A 374 -10.52 -0.66 23.86
N THR A 375 -10.87 -0.92 22.60
CA THR A 375 -10.00 -1.59 21.63
C THR A 375 -8.72 -0.80 21.37
N LEU A 376 -8.84 0.52 21.17
CA LEU A 376 -7.70 1.37 20.84
C LEU A 376 -6.81 1.62 22.07
N LEU A 377 -7.38 1.66 23.29
CA LEU A 377 -6.60 1.68 24.53
C LEU A 377 -5.74 0.43 24.68
N ASN A 378 -6.33 -0.75 24.50
CA ASN A 378 -5.59 -2.01 24.58
C ASN A 378 -4.44 -2.07 23.56
N LEU A 379 -4.70 -1.58 22.33
CA LEU A 379 -3.71 -1.55 21.26
C LEU A 379 -2.57 -0.55 21.57
N ALA A 380 -2.89 0.62 22.12
CA ALA A 380 -1.91 1.60 22.57
C ALA A 380 -1.07 1.07 23.71
N GLU A 381 -1.68 0.41 24.70
CA GLU A 381 -0.98 -0.23 25.80
C GLU A 381 -0.02 -1.32 25.31
N SER A 382 -0.42 -2.16 24.34
CA SER A 382 0.45 -3.18 23.79
C SER A 382 1.68 -2.58 23.12
N PHE A 383 1.50 -1.47 22.37
CA PHE A 383 2.60 -0.71 21.78
C PHE A 383 3.53 -0.10 22.84
N VAL A 384 2.97 0.48 23.93
CA VAL A 384 3.75 1.08 25.03
C VAL A 384 4.52 0.00 25.80
N ARG A 385 3.90 -1.14 26.06
CA ARG A 385 4.57 -2.30 26.71
C ARG A 385 5.69 -2.87 25.85
N GLY A 386 5.71 -2.58 24.55
CA GLY A 386 6.74 -3.01 23.65
C GLY A 386 6.53 -4.41 23.10
N GLU A 387 5.28 -4.82 22.96
CA GLU A 387 4.94 -6.04 22.23
C GLU A 387 5.43 -5.93 20.79
N ALA A 388 6.36 -6.80 20.41
CA ALA A 388 7.06 -6.72 19.12
C ALA A 388 7.15 -8.09 18.41
N GLN A 389 6.33 -9.07 18.82
CA GLN A 389 6.33 -10.41 18.22
C GLN A 389 5.88 -10.39 16.76
N VAL A 390 6.38 -11.36 15.99
CA VAL A 390 5.97 -11.60 14.61
C VAL A 390 4.60 -12.28 14.60
N ASP A 391 3.56 -11.45 14.65
CA ASP A 391 2.17 -11.90 14.68
C ASP A 391 1.30 -11.11 13.69
N PRO A 392 1.31 -11.48 12.40
CA PRO A 392 0.45 -10.84 11.41
C PRO A 392 -1.03 -11.13 11.71
N ARG A 393 -1.86 -10.08 11.72
CA ARG A 393 -3.30 -10.16 12.01
C ARG A 393 -4.02 -11.21 11.16
N ILE A 394 -3.72 -11.26 9.87
CA ILE A 394 -4.25 -12.24 8.91
C ILE A 394 -3.12 -12.64 7.97
N TYR A 395 -2.56 -13.83 8.12
CA TYR A 395 -1.60 -14.37 7.17
C TYR A 395 -2.32 -15.03 5.98
N PRO A 396 -1.86 -14.88 4.72
CA PRO A 396 -0.76 -14.03 4.26
C PRO A 396 -1.15 -12.57 3.97
N LYS A 397 -2.43 -12.18 4.12
CA LYS A 397 -2.97 -10.89 3.70
C LYS A 397 -2.20 -9.71 4.32
N SER A 398 -1.94 -9.74 5.63
CA SER A 398 -1.20 -8.68 6.34
C SER A 398 0.26 -8.55 5.89
N CYS A 399 0.81 -9.62 5.31
CA CYS A 399 2.20 -9.66 4.85
C CYS A 399 2.37 -9.30 3.37
N GLN A 400 1.28 -9.23 2.60
CA GLN A 400 1.33 -9.08 1.14
C GLN A 400 2.17 -7.90 0.65
N TYR A 401 2.10 -6.77 1.36
CA TYR A 401 2.83 -5.53 1.02
C TYR A 401 3.85 -5.14 2.10
N CYS A 402 4.21 -6.09 2.98
CA CYS A 402 5.19 -5.85 4.03
C CYS A 402 6.60 -6.12 3.52
N SER A 403 7.47 -5.12 3.57
CA SER A 403 8.87 -5.23 3.15
C SER A 403 9.76 -5.97 4.17
N LEU A 404 9.22 -6.30 5.35
CA LEU A 404 9.99 -6.89 6.45
C LEU A 404 10.05 -8.42 6.42
N GLN A 405 9.46 -9.09 5.42
CA GLN A 405 9.37 -10.55 5.36
C GLN A 405 10.75 -11.24 5.38
N GLY A 406 11.76 -10.63 4.77
CA GLY A 406 13.14 -11.13 4.80
C GLY A 406 13.80 -11.08 6.19
N VAL A 407 13.30 -10.23 7.09
CA VAL A 407 13.80 -10.09 8.46
C VAL A 407 13.00 -10.94 9.44
N CYS A 408 11.66 -10.86 9.38
CA CYS A 408 10.78 -11.58 10.31
C CYS A 408 10.65 -13.08 9.97
N ARG A 409 10.94 -13.49 8.73
CA ARG A 409 10.94 -14.89 8.27
C ARG A 409 9.63 -15.64 8.56
N VAL A 410 8.49 -14.93 8.60
CA VAL A 410 7.17 -15.50 8.98
C VAL A 410 6.74 -16.67 8.08
N ALA A 411 7.16 -16.67 6.79
CA ALA A 411 6.84 -17.75 5.87
C ALA A 411 7.53 -19.09 6.26
N GLU A 412 8.72 -19.00 6.85
CA GLU A 412 9.47 -20.20 7.28
C GLU A 412 8.86 -20.82 8.52
N SER A 413 8.46 -20.00 9.52
CA SER A 413 7.84 -20.49 10.74
C SER A 413 6.46 -21.12 10.50
N ARG A 414 5.72 -20.62 9.49
CA ARG A 414 4.39 -21.16 9.15
C ARG A 414 4.42 -22.29 8.12
N GLY A 415 5.48 -22.40 7.32
CA GLY A 415 5.70 -23.48 6.37
C GLY A 415 6.03 -24.83 7.07
N THR A 416 6.66 -24.77 8.21
CA THR A 416 6.93 -25.97 9.04
C THR A 416 5.67 -26.52 9.71
N SER A 417 4.72 -25.67 10.11
CA SER A 417 3.45 -26.13 10.70
C SER A 417 2.48 -26.72 9.66
N ALA A 418 2.57 -26.32 8.39
CA ALA A 418 1.74 -26.91 7.33
C ALA A 418 2.21 -28.29 6.87
N LEU A 419 3.46 -28.67 7.16
CA LEU A 419 4.00 -30.00 6.89
C LEU A 419 3.69 -30.98 8.02
N ASP A 420 3.48 -30.49 9.25
CA ASP A 420 3.10 -31.33 10.40
C ASP A 420 1.60 -31.69 10.38
N ASP A 421 0.74 -30.88 9.76
CA ASP A 421 -0.72 -31.10 9.69
C ASP A 421 -1.14 -32.02 8.52
N SER A 422 -0.23 -32.33 7.60
CA SER A 422 -0.49 -33.24 6.47
C SER A 422 -0.12 -34.72 6.78
N GLY A 423 0.26 -35.03 8.02
CA GLY A 423 0.75 -36.33 8.44
C GLY A 423 -0.28 -37.30 9.02
N ASP A 424 -1.52 -36.87 9.31
CA ASP A 424 -2.48 -37.71 10.08
C ASP A 424 -3.81 -38.05 9.35
N GLU A 425 -3.87 -37.92 8.01
CA GLU A 425 -5.00 -38.48 7.26
C GLU A 425 -4.59 -39.61 6.31
N GLU A 426 -3.97 -40.68 6.84
CA GLU A 426 -3.98 -41.99 6.21
C GLU A 426 -4.14 -43.06 7.29
N SER A 427 -5.36 -43.49 7.46
CA SER A 427 -5.81 -44.85 7.70
C SER A 427 -7.12 -44.90 8.47
N THR A 428 -8.22 -44.97 7.72
CA THR A 428 -9.26 -46.01 8.01
C THR A 428 -10.26 -46.07 6.84
N GLU A 429 -10.23 -47.21 6.17
CA GLU A 429 -11.18 -47.81 5.23
C GLU A 429 -11.31 -47.20 3.83
#